data_94a44e6f7e341ef7c643763189805cdd
#
_entry.id   94a44e6f7e341ef7c643763189805cdd
#
_cell.length_a   1.000
_cell.length_b   1.000
_cell.length_c   1.000
_cell.angle_alpha   90.00
_cell.angle_beta   90.00
_cell.angle_gamma   90.00
#
_symmetry.space_group_name_H-M   'P 1'
#
loop_
_entity.id
_entity.type
_entity.pdbx_description
1 polymer ?
#
loop_
_entity_poly.entity_id
_entity_poly.type
_entity_poly.pdbx_seq_one_letter_code
_entity_poly.pdbx_strand_id
1 'polypeptide(L)'
;MTGVRITHIGGPTTLIEVDGWRVLTDPTFDPPGRKYNFGWGTGSVKLAGPAIAASQLPPIDAVLLTHDHHDDNLDPAGRALLPSVGVVVTTVSGATRLGGSTLGLEPWKTTRLEAPGKPSIEITATPCRHGPPLSHALTGDVIGFALGWEGQEHGVLWISGDTVLYDGVRHVADRLEVDTAILHLGGVQFPVTGPVRYTMTAKDAVELCRLIRPRTTIPLHYEGWKHFKEGREAIEREFALAPKDIRRRIRWLPIGAAVELAASSE
;
A
#
# COMPACT_ATOMS: atom_id res chain seq x y z
N MET A 1 -3.21 22.76 11.52
CA MET A 1 -2.98 21.33 11.22
C MET A 1 -3.16 21.14 9.74
N THR A 2 -2.15 20.69 9.03
CA THR A 2 -2.23 20.45 7.58
C THR A 2 -2.90 19.09 7.37
N GLY A 3 -3.98 19.07 6.58
CA GLY A 3 -4.69 17.85 6.22
C GLY A 3 -3.81 16.96 5.33
N VAL A 4 -3.97 15.65 5.43
CA VAL A 4 -3.39 14.69 4.49
C VAL A 4 -4.32 14.56 3.30
N ARG A 5 -3.81 14.74 2.10
CA ARG A 5 -4.56 14.53 0.87
C ARG A 5 -4.12 13.23 0.20
N ILE A 6 -5.05 12.36 -0.09
CA ILE A 6 -4.77 11.07 -0.74
C ILE A 6 -5.56 10.97 -2.04
N THR A 7 -4.86 10.64 -3.12
CA THR A 7 -5.45 10.34 -4.42
C THR A 7 -5.19 8.88 -4.77
N HIS A 8 -6.25 8.07 -4.87
CA HIS A 8 -6.15 6.70 -5.38
C HIS A 8 -6.03 6.74 -6.91
N ILE A 9 -4.89 6.33 -7.44
CA ILE A 9 -4.60 6.35 -8.88
C ILE A 9 -5.11 5.06 -9.55
N GLY A 10 -5.06 3.94 -8.83
CA GLY A 10 -5.52 2.63 -9.27
C GLY A 10 -4.69 1.50 -8.69
N GLY A 11 -5.31 0.35 -8.41
CA GLY A 11 -4.65 -0.78 -7.77
C GLY A 11 -4.01 -0.40 -6.43
N PRO A 12 -2.69 -0.62 -6.21
CA PRO A 12 -1.99 -0.21 -5.00
C PRO A 12 -1.49 1.24 -5.05
N THR A 13 -1.61 1.92 -6.20
CA THR A 13 -0.97 3.21 -6.43
C THR A 13 -1.77 4.35 -5.83
N THR A 14 -1.18 5.06 -4.86
CA THR A 14 -1.73 6.29 -4.29
C THR A 14 -0.70 7.41 -4.31
N LEU A 15 -1.19 8.64 -4.50
CA LEU A 15 -0.42 9.84 -4.23
C LEU A 15 -0.87 10.40 -2.88
N ILE A 16 0.07 10.49 -1.94
CA ILE A 16 -0.11 11.05 -0.59
C ILE A 16 0.59 12.40 -0.56
N GLU A 17 -0.16 13.44 -0.24
CA GLU A 17 0.35 14.80 -0.13
C GLU A 17 0.15 15.31 1.31
N VAL A 18 1.23 15.70 1.94
CA VAL A 18 1.24 16.22 3.31
C VAL A 18 2.39 17.21 3.49
N ASP A 19 2.11 18.40 4.01
CA ASP A 19 3.12 19.43 4.34
C ASP A 19 4.13 19.72 3.23
N GLY A 20 3.65 19.77 1.97
CA GLY A 20 4.48 19.98 0.80
C GLY A 20 5.20 18.74 0.27
N TRP A 21 5.13 17.61 0.96
CA TRP A 21 5.61 16.32 0.44
C TRP A 21 4.63 15.68 -0.53
N ARG A 22 5.16 15.01 -1.54
CA ARG A 22 4.44 14.18 -2.49
C ARG A 22 5.05 12.79 -2.52
N VAL A 23 4.35 11.87 -1.89
CA VAL A 23 4.79 10.48 -1.72
C VAL A 23 3.89 9.58 -2.56
N LEU A 24 4.49 8.81 -3.46
CA LEU A 24 3.77 7.87 -4.33
C LEU A 24 3.97 6.43 -3.81
N THR A 25 2.90 5.63 -3.75
CA THR A 25 3.00 4.22 -3.36
C THR A 25 2.92 3.32 -4.58
N ASP A 26 3.67 2.22 -4.58
CA ASP A 26 3.58 1.08 -5.52
C ASP A 26 3.15 1.48 -6.94
N PRO A 27 4.02 2.12 -7.73
CA PRO A 27 3.66 2.74 -9.00
C PRO A 27 3.33 1.73 -10.09
N THR A 28 2.07 1.73 -10.56
CA THR A 28 1.57 0.87 -11.65
C THR A 28 0.84 1.69 -12.70
N PHE A 29 1.53 2.01 -13.80
CA PHE A 29 1.07 2.95 -14.83
C PHE A 29 0.88 2.35 -16.23
N ASP A 30 1.08 1.05 -16.43
CA ASP A 30 0.83 0.39 -17.71
C ASP A 30 -0.68 0.46 -18.07
N PRO A 31 -1.01 0.52 -19.37
CA PRO A 31 -2.40 0.47 -19.83
C PRO A 31 -3.02 -0.92 -19.56
N PRO A 32 -4.36 -1.03 -19.61
CA PRO A 32 -5.06 -2.30 -19.47
C PRO A 32 -4.77 -3.25 -20.64
N GLY A 33 -5.04 -4.55 -20.42
CA GLY A 33 -4.95 -5.60 -21.44
C GLY A 33 -3.62 -6.36 -21.45
N ARG A 34 -2.56 -5.83 -20.83
CA ARG A 34 -1.28 -6.51 -20.74
C ARG A 34 -1.35 -7.73 -19.81
N LYS A 35 -0.69 -8.82 -20.23
CA LYS A 35 -0.50 -10.05 -19.44
C LYS A 35 0.86 -10.00 -18.75
N TYR A 36 0.88 -10.41 -17.51
CA TYR A 36 2.09 -10.49 -16.68
C TYR A 36 2.28 -11.89 -16.15
N ASN A 37 3.53 -12.31 -16.05
CA ASN A 37 3.92 -13.60 -15.51
C ASN A 37 4.67 -13.35 -14.18
N PHE A 38 4.10 -13.82 -13.08
CA PHE A 38 4.69 -13.70 -11.76
C PHE A 38 5.58 -14.90 -11.37
N GLY A 39 5.82 -15.79 -12.33
CA GLY A 39 6.60 -17.01 -12.11
C GLY A 39 5.75 -18.18 -11.61
N TRP A 40 6.33 -19.39 -11.66
CA TRP A 40 5.74 -20.63 -11.13
C TRP A 40 4.34 -20.96 -11.65
N GLY A 41 4.02 -20.53 -12.86
CA GLY A 41 2.70 -20.71 -13.46
C GLY A 41 1.63 -19.72 -12.94
N THR A 42 2.00 -18.76 -12.09
CA THR A 42 1.14 -17.65 -11.67
C THR A 42 1.26 -16.48 -12.63
N GLY A 43 0.22 -15.69 -12.73
CA GLY A 43 0.20 -14.51 -13.59
C GLY A 43 -1.15 -13.84 -13.59
N SER A 44 -1.23 -12.67 -14.18
CA SER A 44 -2.45 -11.89 -14.24
C SER A 44 -2.58 -11.07 -15.52
N VAL A 45 -3.74 -10.46 -15.66
CA VAL A 45 -4.02 -9.46 -16.70
C VAL A 45 -4.41 -8.18 -16.01
N LYS A 46 -3.83 -7.06 -16.42
CA LYS A 46 -4.26 -5.74 -15.98
C LYS A 46 -5.58 -5.40 -16.68
N LEU A 47 -6.64 -5.17 -15.90
CA LEU A 47 -7.99 -4.93 -16.38
C LEU A 47 -8.33 -3.45 -16.49
N ALA A 48 -7.74 -2.62 -15.62
CA ALA A 48 -7.89 -1.17 -15.63
C ALA A 48 -6.53 -0.47 -15.65
N GLY A 49 -6.43 0.62 -16.38
CA GLY A 49 -5.27 1.50 -16.35
C GLY A 49 -5.34 2.49 -15.18
N PRO A 50 -4.28 3.29 -14.98
CA PRO A 50 -4.29 4.35 -13.97
C PRO A 50 -5.28 5.44 -14.35
N ALA A 51 -5.95 6.02 -13.35
CA ALA A 51 -6.86 7.16 -13.56
C ALA A 51 -6.12 8.46 -13.87
N ILE A 52 -4.85 8.55 -13.48
CA ILE A 52 -3.95 9.66 -13.76
C ILE A 52 -2.70 9.07 -14.40
N ALA A 53 -2.35 9.51 -15.60
CA ALA A 53 -1.14 9.03 -16.28
C ALA A 53 0.13 9.49 -15.52
N ALA A 54 1.20 8.70 -15.59
CA ALA A 54 2.48 9.05 -14.96
C ALA A 54 2.99 10.45 -15.38
N SER A 55 2.77 10.84 -16.65
CA SER A 55 3.14 12.14 -17.20
C SER A 55 2.31 13.31 -16.68
N GLN A 56 1.18 13.06 -16.03
CA GLN A 56 0.29 14.07 -15.43
C GLN A 56 0.55 14.25 -13.92
N LEU A 57 1.40 13.40 -13.33
CA LEU A 57 1.77 13.57 -11.94
C LEU A 57 2.61 14.82 -11.71
N PRO A 58 2.42 15.51 -10.59
CA PRO A 58 3.36 16.52 -10.15
C PRO A 58 4.73 15.88 -9.85
N PRO A 59 5.81 16.65 -9.71
CA PRO A 59 7.08 16.12 -9.24
C PRO A 59 6.91 15.32 -7.95
N ILE A 60 7.43 14.10 -7.92
CA ILE A 60 7.32 13.17 -6.78
C ILE A 60 8.60 13.25 -5.95
N ASP A 61 8.47 13.48 -4.66
CA ASP A 61 9.61 13.56 -3.75
C ASP A 61 10.12 12.18 -3.35
N ALA A 62 9.20 11.23 -3.09
CA ALA A 62 9.56 9.87 -2.70
C ALA A 62 8.57 8.84 -3.26
N VAL A 63 9.08 7.64 -3.55
CA VAL A 63 8.28 6.45 -3.79
C VAL A 63 8.43 5.49 -2.62
N LEU A 64 7.32 5.03 -2.05
CA LEU A 64 7.28 3.92 -1.12
C LEU A 64 6.85 2.68 -1.89
N LEU A 65 7.80 1.79 -2.13
CA LEU A 65 7.59 0.58 -2.91
C LEU A 65 7.60 -0.63 -1.97
N THR A 66 6.45 -1.24 -1.77
CA THR A 66 6.32 -2.37 -0.84
C THR A 66 7.16 -3.56 -1.27
N HIS A 67 7.24 -3.81 -2.57
CA HIS A 67 8.11 -4.79 -3.21
C HIS A 67 8.19 -4.57 -4.72
N ASP A 68 9.23 -5.12 -5.36
CA ASP A 68 9.53 -4.94 -6.79
C ASP A 68 9.38 -6.22 -7.63
N HIS A 69 8.93 -7.33 -7.01
CA HIS A 69 8.85 -8.64 -7.65
C HIS A 69 7.63 -8.81 -8.56
N HIS A 70 6.53 -8.12 -8.25
CA HIS A 70 5.27 -8.29 -8.95
C HIS A 70 4.86 -7.02 -9.68
N ASP A 71 4.42 -7.18 -10.93
CA ASP A 71 4.05 -6.05 -11.78
C ASP A 71 2.76 -5.36 -11.32
N ASP A 72 1.99 -5.94 -10.43
CA ASP A 72 0.82 -5.31 -9.82
C ASP A 72 1.17 -4.34 -8.69
N ASN A 73 2.45 -4.26 -8.30
CA ASN A 73 3.00 -3.24 -7.40
C ASN A 73 4.08 -2.38 -8.08
N LEU A 74 4.79 -2.91 -9.08
CA LEU A 74 5.75 -2.14 -9.87
C LEU A 74 5.74 -2.61 -11.33
N ASP A 75 4.86 -2.07 -12.15
CA ASP A 75 4.84 -2.41 -13.57
C ASP A 75 5.96 -1.66 -14.36
N PRO A 76 6.21 -2.03 -15.63
CA PRO A 76 7.23 -1.38 -16.46
C PRO A 76 7.13 0.14 -16.53
N ALA A 77 5.92 0.71 -16.65
CA ALA A 77 5.75 2.16 -16.69
C ALA A 77 6.02 2.80 -15.31
N GLY A 78 5.63 2.14 -14.22
CA GLY A 78 5.98 2.54 -12.86
C GLY A 78 7.50 2.48 -12.62
N ARG A 79 8.16 1.41 -13.08
CA ARG A 79 9.62 1.28 -13.01
C ARG A 79 10.34 2.38 -13.79
N ALA A 80 9.82 2.78 -14.95
CA ALA A 80 10.38 3.86 -15.76
C ALA A 80 10.28 5.23 -15.08
N LEU A 81 9.36 5.43 -14.13
CA LEU A 81 9.22 6.65 -13.35
C LEU A 81 10.31 6.79 -12.28
N LEU A 82 10.82 5.69 -11.71
CA LEU A 82 11.72 5.70 -10.54
C LEU A 82 12.97 6.59 -10.69
N PRO A 83 13.64 6.65 -11.85
CA PRO A 83 14.82 7.53 -12.00
C PRO A 83 14.52 9.03 -11.87
N SER A 84 13.26 9.44 -11.98
CA SER A 84 12.85 10.85 -11.90
C SER A 84 12.39 11.30 -10.51
N VAL A 85 12.34 10.39 -9.53
CA VAL A 85 11.91 10.71 -8.16
C VAL A 85 13.11 10.99 -7.25
N GLY A 86 12.88 11.72 -6.17
CA GLY A 86 13.95 12.09 -5.23
C GLY A 86 14.58 10.87 -4.55
N VAL A 87 13.75 9.95 -4.01
CA VAL A 87 14.20 8.71 -3.37
C VAL A 87 13.16 7.61 -3.52
N VAL A 88 13.62 6.37 -3.61
CA VAL A 88 12.76 5.18 -3.52
C VAL A 88 13.07 4.46 -2.22
N VAL A 89 12.08 4.21 -1.38
CA VAL A 89 12.20 3.40 -0.16
C VAL A 89 11.51 2.07 -0.39
N THR A 90 12.23 0.96 -0.20
CA THR A 90 11.71 -0.38 -0.45
C THR A 90 12.40 -1.43 0.44
N THR A 91 12.24 -2.72 0.13
CA THR A 91 12.96 -3.82 0.80
C THR A 91 14.47 -3.75 0.51
N VAL A 92 15.30 -4.33 1.38
CA VAL A 92 16.76 -4.40 1.16
C VAL A 92 17.08 -5.10 -0.17
N SER A 93 16.39 -6.21 -0.44
CA SER A 93 16.59 -6.95 -1.70
C SER A 93 16.10 -6.18 -2.92
N GLY A 94 14.99 -5.44 -2.79
CA GLY A 94 14.48 -4.53 -3.83
C GLY A 94 15.46 -3.41 -4.13
N ALA A 95 16.01 -2.77 -3.11
CA ALA A 95 17.01 -1.71 -3.27
C ALA A 95 18.26 -2.21 -4.00
N THR A 96 18.70 -3.43 -3.70
CA THR A 96 19.85 -4.06 -4.39
C THR A 96 19.57 -4.27 -5.88
N ARG A 97 18.33 -4.67 -6.25
CA ARG A 97 17.95 -4.89 -7.66
C ARG A 97 17.72 -3.59 -8.43
N LEU A 98 17.13 -2.60 -7.78
CA LEU A 98 16.77 -1.34 -8.42
C LEU A 98 17.98 -0.40 -8.56
N GLY A 99 18.88 -0.39 -7.56
CA GLY A 99 20.03 0.52 -7.56
C GLY A 99 19.65 2.01 -7.47
N GLY A 100 20.53 2.88 -7.94
CA GLY A 100 20.28 4.33 -7.99
C GLY A 100 19.98 4.95 -6.61
N SER A 101 19.03 5.88 -6.55
CA SER A 101 18.60 6.56 -5.31
C SER A 101 17.59 5.71 -4.52
N THR A 102 17.87 4.40 -4.36
CA THR A 102 16.97 3.47 -3.67
C THR A 102 17.52 3.10 -2.30
N LEU A 103 16.71 3.24 -1.27
CA LEU A 103 17.01 2.91 0.11
C LEU A 103 16.25 1.66 0.55
N GLY A 104 16.97 0.65 0.99
CA GLY A 104 16.42 -0.61 1.50
C GLY A 104 16.19 -0.57 3.00
N LEU A 105 15.02 -1.02 3.44
CA LEU A 105 14.68 -1.16 4.85
C LEU A 105 14.35 -2.62 5.20
N GLU A 106 14.83 -3.05 6.36
CA GLU A 106 14.34 -4.25 7.04
C GLU A 106 13.11 -3.91 7.89
N PRO A 107 12.24 -4.87 8.20
CA PRO A 107 11.13 -4.66 9.13
C PRO A 107 11.59 -4.01 10.45
N TRP A 108 10.83 -3.00 10.90
CA TRP A 108 11.08 -2.18 12.09
C TRP A 108 12.32 -1.29 12.02
N LYS A 109 12.93 -1.15 10.86
CA LYS A 109 13.95 -0.11 10.62
C LYS A 109 13.27 1.16 10.10
N THR A 110 13.87 2.28 10.44
CA THR A 110 13.33 3.62 10.16
C THR A 110 14.32 4.42 9.33
N THR A 111 13.81 5.22 8.42
CA THR A 111 14.53 6.29 7.72
C THR A 111 13.75 7.59 7.79
N ARG A 112 14.33 8.69 7.32
CA ARG A 112 13.66 10.00 7.27
C ARG A 112 13.71 10.58 5.87
N LEU A 113 12.61 11.17 5.45
CA LEU A 113 12.60 12.10 4.33
C LEU A 113 12.89 13.50 4.88
N GLU A 114 13.88 14.14 4.31
CA GLU A 114 14.30 15.49 4.69
C GLU A 114 14.52 16.33 3.43
N ALA A 115 13.95 17.52 3.40
CA ALA A 115 14.19 18.50 2.34
C ALA A 115 14.08 19.92 2.89
N PRO A 116 14.80 20.89 2.32
CA PRO A 116 14.71 22.27 2.75
C PRO A 116 13.28 22.82 2.67
N GLY A 117 12.79 23.41 3.76
CA GLY A 117 11.46 24.01 3.83
C GLY A 117 10.30 23.02 3.97
N LYS A 118 10.55 21.73 4.13
CA LYS A 118 9.55 20.72 4.43
C LYS A 118 9.79 20.11 5.82
N PRO A 119 8.76 19.83 6.63
CA PRO A 119 8.93 19.08 7.86
C PRO A 119 9.40 17.65 7.55
N SER A 120 10.19 17.07 8.46
CA SER A 120 10.69 15.70 8.30
C SER A 120 9.56 14.69 8.38
N ILE A 121 9.58 13.67 7.51
CA ILE A 121 8.71 12.49 7.61
C ILE A 121 9.57 11.29 8.00
N GLU A 122 9.23 10.67 9.12
CA GLU A 122 9.79 9.40 9.53
C GLU A 122 9.05 8.24 8.84
N ILE A 123 9.80 7.32 8.23
CA ILE A 123 9.27 6.15 7.55
C ILE A 123 9.81 4.90 8.24
N THR A 124 8.94 4.15 8.88
CA THR A 124 9.26 2.86 9.50
C THR A 124 8.73 1.73 8.63
N ALA A 125 9.60 0.80 8.24
CA ALA A 125 9.17 -0.42 7.57
C ALA A 125 8.43 -1.34 8.55
N THR A 126 7.29 -1.89 8.14
CA THR A 126 6.53 -2.86 8.93
C THR A 126 6.59 -4.25 8.29
N PRO A 127 6.50 -5.34 9.09
CA PRO A 127 6.60 -6.68 8.57
C PRO A 127 5.40 -7.07 7.72
N CYS A 128 5.66 -7.73 6.59
CA CYS A 128 4.67 -8.35 5.73
C CYS A 128 4.97 -9.83 5.52
N ARG A 129 3.96 -10.58 5.14
CA ARG A 129 4.09 -11.95 4.64
C ARG A 129 3.13 -12.12 3.46
N HIS A 130 3.68 -12.13 2.28
CA HIS A 130 2.93 -12.25 1.03
C HIS A 130 2.65 -13.73 0.73
N GLY A 131 1.57 -14.25 1.32
CA GLY A 131 1.15 -15.65 1.17
C GLY A 131 1.39 -16.53 2.39
N PRO A 132 1.37 -17.87 2.22
CA PRO A 132 1.53 -18.82 3.31
C PRO A 132 2.95 -18.83 3.87
N PRO A 133 3.20 -19.51 5.00
CA PRO A 133 4.56 -19.78 5.46
C PRO A 133 5.39 -20.40 4.34
N LEU A 134 6.66 -19.97 4.22
CA LEU A 134 7.63 -20.44 3.20
C LEU A 134 7.36 -19.97 1.76
N SER A 135 6.37 -19.09 1.50
CA SER A 135 6.16 -18.52 0.17
C SER A 135 7.23 -17.51 -0.26
N HIS A 136 8.08 -17.07 0.64
CA HIS A 136 9.10 -16.04 0.41
C HIS A 136 9.97 -16.30 -0.85
N ALA A 137 10.34 -17.56 -1.13
CA ALA A 137 11.08 -17.90 -2.34
C ALA A 137 10.31 -17.60 -3.64
N LEU A 138 8.97 -17.53 -3.57
CA LEU A 138 8.07 -17.24 -4.67
C LEU A 138 7.68 -15.75 -4.73
N THR A 139 7.38 -15.17 -3.57
CA THR A 139 6.81 -13.82 -3.46
C THR A 139 7.83 -12.74 -3.15
N GLY A 140 9.06 -13.13 -2.78
CA GLY A 140 10.12 -12.21 -2.37
C GLY A 140 9.87 -11.52 -1.02
N ASP A 141 10.75 -10.56 -0.70
CA ASP A 141 10.60 -9.69 0.46
C ASP A 141 9.52 -8.64 0.20
N VAL A 142 8.67 -8.43 1.18
CA VAL A 142 7.63 -7.38 1.17
C VAL A 142 7.65 -6.66 2.51
N ILE A 143 7.48 -5.34 2.48
CA ILE A 143 7.31 -4.49 3.67
C ILE A 143 6.08 -3.60 3.52
N GLY A 144 5.45 -3.26 4.64
CA GLY A 144 4.55 -2.13 4.73
C GLY A 144 5.30 -0.89 5.22
N PHE A 145 4.59 0.23 5.34
CA PHE A 145 5.18 1.51 5.75
C PHE A 145 4.32 2.21 6.79
N ALA A 146 4.94 2.68 7.86
CA ALA A 146 4.33 3.63 8.80
C ALA A 146 5.00 4.99 8.62
N LEU A 147 4.21 6.02 8.35
CA LEU A 147 4.64 7.39 8.14
C LEU A 147 4.27 8.24 9.36
N GLY A 148 5.30 8.80 10.01
CA GLY A 148 5.17 9.69 11.13
C GLY A 148 5.73 11.07 10.81
N TRP A 149 5.01 12.14 11.18
CA TRP A 149 5.47 13.53 11.07
C TRP A 149 4.97 14.37 12.25
N GLU A 150 5.59 15.51 12.46
CA GLU A 150 5.21 16.41 13.55
C GLU A 150 3.76 16.91 13.38
N GLY A 151 3.02 16.92 14.47
CA GLY A 151 1.61 17.36 14.50
C GLY A 151 0.58 16.26 14.25
N GLN A 152 0.99 14.99 14.12
CA GLN A 152 0.06 13.86 14.18
C GLN A 152 -0.33 13.59 15.63
N GLU A 153 -1.61 13.82 15.96
CA GLU A 153 -2.13 13.69 17.34
C GLU A 153 -2.59 12.27 17.68
N HIS A 154 -2.89 11.46 16.66
CA HIS A 154 -3.59 10.17 16.83
C HIS A 154 -2.83 8.98 16.27
N GLY A 155 -1.55 9.16 15.96
CA GLY A 155 -0.71 8.12 15.45
C GLY A 155 -0.34 8.28 13.97
N VAL A 156 0.27 7.25 13.42
CA VAL A 156 0.86 7.25 12.08
C VAL A 156 -0.17 6.96 10.96
N LEU A 157 0.18 7.34 9.74
CA LEU A 157 -0.43 6.76 8.54
C LEU A 157 0.29 5.47 8.21
N TRP A 158 -0.42 4.35 8.21
CA TRP A 158 0.13 3.03 7.95
C TRP A 158 -0.38 2.43 6.64
N ILE A 159 0.53 1.91 5.82
CA ILE A 159 0.27 1.20 4.56
C ILE A 159 0.67 -0.25 4.79
N SER A 160 -0.28 -1.18 4.69
CA SER A 160 -0.02 -2.58 5.02
C SER A 160 0.95 -3.27 4.07
N GLY A 161 1.02 -2.84 2.81
CA GLY A 161 1.62 -3.63 1.73
C GLY A 161 0.85 -4.93 1.49
N ASP A 162 1.35 -5.75 0.58
CA ASP A 162 0.78 -7.06 0.27
C ASP A 162 1.14 -8.07 1.35
N THR A 163 0.17 -8.38 2.18
CA THR A 163 0.34 -9.31 3.29
C THR A 163 -0.93 -10.10 3.56
N VAL A 164 -0.79 -11.33 4.04
CA VAL A 164 -1.87 -12.04 4.71
C VAL A 164 -1.92 -11.60 6.18
N LEU A 165 -3.03 -11.84 6.86
CA LEU A 165 -3.12 -11.62 8.30
C LEU A 165 -2.33 -12.70 9.04
N TYR A 166 -1.26 -12.31 9.71
CA TYR A 166 -0.37 -13.19 10.50
C TYR A 166 0.21 -12.41 11.70
N ASP A 167 0.92 -13.08 12.56
CA ASP A 167 1.40 -12.49 13.82
C ASP A 167 2.28 -11.25 13.60
N GLY A 168 3.14 -11.24 12.57
CA GLY A 168 3.97 -10.06 12.28
C GLY A 168 3.15 -8.80 12.00
N VAL A 169 2.03 -8.93 11.27
CA VAL A 169 1.09 -7.81 11.02
C VAL A 169 0.27 -7.49 12.27
N ARG A 170 -0.10 -8.50 13.08
CA ARG A 170 -0.79 -8.27 14.36
C ARG A 170 0.07 -7.46 15.34
N HIS A 171 1.39 -7.67 15.34
CA HIS A 171 2.33 -6.90 16.15
C HIS A 171 2.42 -5.40 15.79
N VAL A 172 1.85 -4.98 14.67
CA VAL A 172 1.70 -3.54 14.39
C VAL A 172 0.84 -2.88 15.47
N ALA A 173 -0.22 -3.56 15.94
CA ALA A 173 -1.08 -3.07 17.01
C ALA A 173 -0.36 -2.89 18.36
N ASP A 174 0.70 -3.65 18.59
CA ASP A 174 1.47 -3.59 19.84
C ASP A 174 2.55 -2.50 19.82
N ARG A 175 2.90 -2.01 18.63
CA ARG A 175 4.06 -1.12 18.45
C ARG A 175 3.72 0.27 17.92
N LEU A 176 2.58 0.42 17.25
CA LEU A 176 2.21 1.67 16.61
C LEU A 176 0.79 2.07 16.98
N GLU A 177 0.62 3.34 17.30
CA GLU A 177 -0.70 3.97 17.25
C GLU A 177 -0.98 4.34 15.79
N VAL A 178 -2.07 3.83 15.23
CA VAL A 178 -2.42 4.03 13.82
C VAL A 178 -3.65 4.91 13.71
N ASP A 179 -3.47 6.10 13.16
CA ASP A 179 -4.59 7.00 12.82
C ASP A 179 -5.29 6.56 11.55
N THR A 180 -4.52 6.43 10.48
CA THR A 180 -5.03 6.02 9.17
C THR A 180 -4.36 4.74 8.71
N ALA A 181 -5.14 3.70 8.42
CA ALA A 181 -4.68 2.44 7.85
C ALA A 181 -5.09 2.32 6.38
N ILE A 182 -4.12 2.22 5.48
CA ILE A 182 -4.31 1.87 4.07
C ILE A 182 -4.03 0.37 3.94
N LEU A 183 -5.06 -0.42 3.65
CA LEU A 183 -4.99 -1.87 3.66
C LEU A 183 -5.06 -2.42 2.24
N HIS A 184 -4.03 -3.17 1.83
CA HIS A 184 -4.01 -3.92 0.58
C HIS A 184 -4.82 -5.20 0.75
N LEU A 185 -5.89 -5.33 -0.03
CA LEU A 185 -6.88 -6.40 0.06
C LEU A 185 -6.90 -7.26 -1.20
N GLY A 186 -8.11 -7.56 -1.69
CA GLY A 186 -8.33 -8.31 -2.93
C GLY A 186 -8.28 -9.82 -2.77
N GLY A 187 -7.77 -10.35 -1.64
CA GLY A 187 -7.70 -11.78 -1.37
C GLY A 187 -7.05 -12.54 -2.53
N VAL A 188 -5.91 -12.05 -3.02
CA VAL A 188 -5.18 -12.59 -4.19
C VAL A 188 -5.05 -14.10 -4.14
N GLN A 189 -5.38 -14.75 -5.24
CA GLN A 189 -5.33 -16.21 -5.36
C GLN A 189 -5.13 -16.62 -6.82
N PHE A 190 -4.33 -17.63 -7.05
CA PHE A 190 -4.07 -18.19 -8.38
C PHE A 190 -4.63 -19.62 -8.49
N PRO A 191 -5.19 -20.02 -9.63
CA PRO A 191 -5.71 -21.37 -9.83
C PRO A 191 -4.67 -22.46 -9.55
N VAL A 192 -3.42 -22.24 -9.93
CA VAL A 192 -2.32 -23.19 -9.81
C VAL A 192 -1.91 -23.44 -8.34
N THR A 193 -2.19 -22.49 -7.45
CA THR A 193 -1.87 -22.60 -6.01
C THR A 193 -3.06 -23.03 -5.14
N GLY A 194 -4.20 -23.33 -5.78
CA GLY A 194 -5.41 -23.77 -5.07
C GLY A 194 -6.00 -22.69 -4.14
N PRO A 195 -6.42 -23.03 -2.92
CA PRO A 195 -7.11 -22.10 -2.02
C PRO A 195 -6.18 -21.11 -1.30
N VAL A 196 -4.89 -21.12 -1.62
CA VAL A 196 -3.89 -20.27 -0.96
C VAL A 196 -4.15 -18.79 -1.25
N ARG A 197 -4.10 -17.97 -0.20
CA ARG A 197 -4.21 -16.50 -0.28
C ARG A 197 -2.83 -15.85 -0.17
N TYR A 198 -2.67 -14.76 -0.92
CA TYR A 198 -1.43 -13.99 -0.96
C TYR A 198 -1.58 -12.59 -0.38
N THR A 199 -2.80 -12.06 -0.31
CA THR A 199 -3.14 -10.80 0.36
C THR A 199 -4.32 -11.00 1.29
N MET A 200 -4.57 -10.03 2.17
CA MET A 200 -5.71 -10.03 3.09
C MET A 200 -7.04 -10.07 2.34
N THR A 201 -7.99 -10.78 2.95
CA THR A 201 -9.41 -10.69 2.61
C THR A 201 -10.06 -9.53 3.38
N ALA A 202 -11.28 -9.15 3.01
CA ALA A 202 -12.07 -8.17 3.77
C ALA A 202 -12.32 -8.64 5.21
N LYS A 203 -12.50 -9.95 5.42
CA LYS A 203 -12.65 -10.54 6.76
C LYS A 203 -11.40 -10.35 7.60
N ASP A 204 -10.21 -10.58 7.01
CA ASP A 204 -8.93 -10.36 7.68
C ASP A 204 -8.76 -8.87 8.04
N ALA A 205 -9.18 -7.96 7.15
CA ALA A 205 -9.16 -6.52 7.41
C ALA A 205 -10.05 -6.13 8.59
N VAL A 206 -11.25 -6.69 8.70
CA VAL A 206 -12.14 -6.48 9.85
C VAL A 206 -11.48 -6.94 11.16
N GLU A 207 -10.84 -8.13 11.14
CA GLU A 207 -10.12 -8.64 12.30
C GLU A 207 -8.93 -7.73 12.68
N LEU A 208 -8.15 -7.30 11.70
CA LEU A 208 -7.03 -6.39 11.90
C LEU A 208 -7.49 -5.03 12.46
N CYS A 209 -8.59 -4.48 11.94
CA CYS A 209 -9.17 -3.23 12.45
C CYS A 209 -9.65 -3.32 13.91
N ARG A 210 -10.03 -4.51 14.38
CA ARG A 210 -10.34 -4.72 15.82
C ARG A 210 -9.11 -4.61 16.70
N LEU A 211 -7.96 -5.02 16.18
CA LEU A 211 -6.68 -5.00 16.90
C LEU A 211 -6.07 -3.59 16.90
N ILE A 212 -5.83 -3.02 15.73
CA ILE A 212 -5.14 -1.74 15.58
C ILE A 212 -6.03 -0.52 15.83
N ARG A 213 -7.35 -0.66 15.74
CA ARG A 213 -8.38 0.38 15.99
C ARG A 213 -8.10 1.72 15.29
N PRO A 214 -7.78 1.74 14.00
CA PRO A 214 -7.45 2.98 13.31
C PRO A 214 -8.67 3.89 13.29
N ARG A 215 -8.49 5.21 13.24
CA ARG A 215 -9.60 6.17 13.09
C ARG A 215 -10.16 6.17 11.67
N THR A 216 -9.30 5.90 10.71
CA THR A 216 -9.68 5.77 9.29
C THR A 216 -9.08 4.49 8.71
N THR A 217 -9.89 3.72 7.98
CA THR A 217 -9.45 2.55 7.20
C THR A 217 -9.77 2.77 5.75
N ILE A 218 -8.76 2.68 4.89
CA ILE A 218 -8.85 2.86 3.45
C ILE A 218 -8.52 1.52 2.78
N PRO A 219 -9.52 0.82 2.19
CA PRO A 219 -9.26 -0.36 1.39
C PRO A 219 -8.61 0.01 0.07
N LEU A 220 -7.53 -0.67 -0.30
CA LEU A 220 -6.85 -0.58 -1.58
C LEU A 220 -6.51 -1.95 -2.15
N HIS A 221 -5.93 -2.00 -3.35
CA HIS A 221 -5.39 -3.20 -3.99
C HIS A 221 -6.41 -4.33 -4.10
N TYR A 222 -7.62 -4.00 -4.55
CA TYR A 222 -8.74 -4.94 -4.77
C TYR A 222 -9.32 -4.84 -6.17
N GLU A 223 -8.81 -3.95 -7.01
CA GLU A 223 -9.32 -3.69 -8.36
C GLU A 223 -8.18 -3.52 -9.37
N GLY A 224 -8.52 -3.49 -10.65
CA GLY A 224 -7.57 -3.27 -11.75
C GLY A 224 -6.85 -4.53 -12.24
N TRP A 225 -6.94 -5.68 -11.55
CA TRP A 225 -6.25 -6.92 -11.92
C TRP A 225 -7.13 -8.16 -11.82
N LYS A 226 -6.91 -9.12 -12.73
CA LYS A 226 -7.75 -10.33 -12.85
C LYS A 226 -7.63 -11.32 -11.69
N HIS A 227 -6.53 -11.32 -10.96
CA HIS A 227 -6.23 -12.29 -9.89
C HIS A 227 -6.87 -11.94 -8.53
N PHE A 228 -7.45 -10.75 -8.40
CA PHE A 228 -8.22 -10.40 -7.21
C PHE A 228 -9.51 -11.23 -7.14
N LYS A 229 -9.75 -11.84 -5.98
CA LYS A 229 -10.94 -12.66 -5.72
C LYS A 229 -12.05 -11.89 -5.01
N GLU A 230 -11.67 -10.83 -4.31
CA GLU A 230 -12.59 -9.94 -3.63
C GLU A 230 -12.49 -8.55 -4.24
N GLY A 231 -13.35 -8.25 -5.20
CA GLY A 231 -13.54 -6.89 -5.70
C GLY A 231 -14.35 -6.04 -4.71
N ARG A 232 -14.54 -4.76 -5.06
CA ARG A 232 -15.19 -3.75 -4.20
C ARG A 232 -16.50 -4.25 -3.57
N GLU A 233 -17.42 -4.79 -4.36
CA GLU A 233 -18.71 -5.26 -3.86
C GLU A 233 -18.60 -6.38 -2.81
N ALA A 234 -17.64 -7.29 -2.97
CA ALA A 234 -17.41 -8.35 -2.01
C ALA A 234 -16.89 -7.78 -0.68
N ILE A 235 -15.96 -6.83 -0.75
CA ILE A 235 -15.41 -6.15 0.41
C ILE A 235 -16.47 -5.31 1.11
N GLU A 236 -17.30 -4.58 0.37
CA GLU A 236 -18.42 -3.80 0.93
C GLU A 236 -19.44 -4.68 1.68
N ARG A 237 -19.77 -5.85 1.12
CA ARG A 237 -20.66 -6.81 1.81
C ARG A 237 -20.06 -7.29 3.14
N GLU A 238 -18.78 -7.63 3.17
CA GLU A 238 -18.12 -8.08 4.40
C GLU A 238 -18.04 -6.95 5.43
N PHE A 239 -17.66 -5.75 4.99
CA PHE A 239 -17.61 -4.59 5.88
C PHE A 239 -18.96 -4.18 6.42
N ALA A 240 -20.05 -4.39 5.65
CA ALA A 240 -21.42 -4.14 6.14
C ALA A 240 -21.80 -5.04 7.32
N LEU A 241 -21.20 -6.21 7.45
CA LEU A 241 -21.40 -7.16 8.56
C LEU A 241 -20.49 -6.84 9.77
N ALA A 242 -19.48 -5.99 9.59
CA ALA A 242 -18.58 -5.63 10.67
C ALA A 242 -19.28 -4.82 11.78
N PRO A 243 -18.73 -4.79 13.00
CA PRO A 243 -19.20 -3.92 14.07
C PRO A 243 -19.34 -2.45 13.66
N LYS A 244 -20.33 -1.75 14.20
CA LYS A 244 -20.68 -0.38 13.81
C LYS A 244 -19.52 0.62 13.93
N ASP A 245 -18.68 0.46 14.94
CA ASP A 245 -17.48 1.26 15.16
C ASP A 245 -16.45 1.09 14.06
N ILE A 246 -16.26 -0.13 13.52
CA ILE A 246 -15.39 -0.38 12.37
C ILE A 246 -15.99 0.19 11.10
N ARG A 247 -17.29 -0.09 10.83
CA ARG A 247 -17.97 0.39 9.63
C ARG A 247 -17.87 1.90 9.45
N ARG A 248 -17.98 2.66 10.54
CA ARG A 248 -17.91 4.13 10.51
C ARG A 248 -16.55 4.69 10.13
N ARG A 249 -15.50 3.90 10.27
CA ARG A 249 -14.10 4.26 9.99
C ARG A 249 -13.68 3.93 8.56
N ILE A 250 -14.50 3.16 7.82
CA ILE A 250 -14.17 2.81 6.43
C ILE A 250 -14.35 4.03 5.53
N ARG A 251 -13.30 4.36 4.78
CA ARG A 251 -13.28 5.41 3.78
C ARG A 251 -12.90 4.83 2.42
N TRP A 252 -13.84 4.90 1.50
CA TRP A 252 -13.61 4.56 0.10
C TRP A 252 -13.08 5.79 -0.62
N LEU A 253 -11.92 5.66 -1.27
CA LEU A 253 -11.41 6.72 -2.11
C LEU A 253 -12.01 6.60 -3.52
N PRO A 254 -12.51 7.71 -4.10
CA PRO A 254 -12.82 7.73 -5.52
C PRO A 254 -11.52 7.62 -6.32
N ILE A 255 -11.51 6.78 -7.36
CA ILE A 255 -10.32 6.62 -8.21
C ILE A 255 -10.12 7.88 -9.03
N GLY A 256 -8.92 8.43 -9.03
CA GLY A 256 -8.53 9.64 -9.77
C GLY A 256 -8.90 10.97 -9.10
N ALA A 257 -9.59 10.96 -7.96
CA ALA A 257 -9.92 12.18 -7.25
C ALA A 257 -9.27 12.24 -5.87
N ALA A 258 -8.74 13.40 -5.52
CA ALA A 258 -8.13 13.64 -4.23
C ALA A 258 -9.17 13.73 -3.11
N VAL A 259 -8.88 13.14 -1.96
CA VAL A 259 -9.68 13.21 -0.75
C VAL A 259 -8.82 13.79 0.37
N GLU A 260 -9.30 14.84 1.01
CA GLU A 260 -8.71 15.35 2.25
C GLU A 260 -9.14 14.46 3.41
N LEU A 261 -8.16 13.94 4.13
CA LEU A 261 -8.40 13.35 5.44
C LEU A 261 -8.33 14.51 6.44
N ALA A 262 -9.46 14.83 7.05
CA ALA A 262 -9.53 15.93 7.99
C ALA A 262 -8.54 15.71 9.14
N ALA A 263 -7.68 16.70 9.39
CA ALA A 263 -7.09 16.87 10.69
C ALA A 263 -8.23 17.03 11.68
N SER A 264 -8.30 16.22 12.72
CA SER A 264 -9.42 16.19 13.64
C SER A 264 -9.67 17.58 14.26
N SER A 265 -10.79 18.16 13.94
CA SER A 265 -11.44 19.06 14.90
C SER A 265 -12.11 18.19 15.96
N GLU A 266 -11.90 18.50 17.21
CA GLU A 266 -12.52 17.89 18.40
C GLU A 266 -13.98 17.50 18.23
#